data_40d28a5cfa98354098ad0badf9ffa1f3
#
_entry.id   40d28a5cfa98354098ad0badf9ffa1f3
#
_cell.length_a   1.000
_cell.length_b   1.000
_cell.length_c   1.000
_cell.angle_alpha   90.00
_cell.angle_beta   90.00
_cell.angle_gamma   90.00
#
_symmetry.space_group_name_H-M   'P 1'
#
loop_
_entity.id
_entity.type
_entity.pdbx_description
1 polymer ?
#
loop_
_entity_poly.entity_id
_entity_poly.type
_entity_poly.pdbx_seq_one_letter_code
_entity_poly.pdbx_strand_id
1 'polypeptide(L)' 'MADIVLDDPGISRQHAEVRITNDGPHLVGSIRDLGSTNGTFVEGHRITSQRLADGDRVTVGRTSFTFRLGRG' A
#
# COMPACT_ATOMS: atom_id res chain seq x y z
N MET A 1 12.11 -2.81 -9.59
CA MET A 1 10.94 -1.96 -9.31
C MET A 1 9.67 -2.73 -9.60
N ALA A 2 8.73 -2.70 -8.71
CA ALA A 2 7.44 -3.37 -8.87
C ALA A 2 6.34 -2.48 -8.34
N ASP A 3 5.24 -2.40 -9.09
CA ASP A 3 4.06 -1.66 -8.68
C ASP A 3 2.89 -2.63 -8.58
N ILE A 4 2.12 -2.50 -7.52
CA ILE A 4 0.95 -3.34 -7.28
C ILE A 4 -0.24 -2.41 -7.10
N VAL A 5 -1.29 -2.63 -7.90
CA VAL A 5 -2.52 -1.87 -7.78
C VAL A 5 -3.52 -2.70 -7.00
N LEU A 6 -4.09 -2.08 -5.97
CA LEU A 6 -5.11 -2.71 -5.13
C LEU A 6 -6.47 -2.22 -5.58
N ASP A 7 -7.35 -3.12 -5.96
CA ASP A 7 -8.68 -2.78 -6.43
C ASP A 7 -9.69 -2.80 -5.30
N ASP A 8 -10.72 -1.97 -5.44
CA ASP A 8 -11.87 -2.01 -4.57
C ASP A 8 -12.86 -3.01 -5.17
N PRO A 9 -13.05 -4.17 -4.55
CA PRO A 9 -13.91 -5.21 -5.13
C PRO A 9 -15.38 -4.81 -5.20
N GLY A 10 -15.80 -3.80 -4.43
CA GLY A 10 -17.19 -3.40 -4.40
C GLY A 10 -17.62 -2.56 -5.59
N ILE A 11 -16.70 -1.82 -6.19
CA ILE A 11 -17.03 -0.86 -7.26
C ILE A 11 -16.10 -0.94 -8.46
N SER A 12 -15.35 -2.01 -8.59
CA SER A 12 -14.44 -2.25 -9.72
C SER A 12 -13.57 -1.04 -10.06
N ARG A 13 -13.00 -0.44 -9.03
CA ARG A 13 -12.19 0.76 -9.14
C ARG A 13 -10.86 0.53 -8.44
N GLN A 14 -9.82 1.19 -8.94
CA GLN A 14 -8.52 1.15 -8.29
C GLN A 14 -8.61 1.91 -6.97
N HIS A 15 -8.15 1.29 -5.90
CA HIS A 15 -8.22 1.85 -4.56
C HIS A 15 -6.90 2.52 -4.16
N ALA A 16 -5.81 1.82 -4.32
CA ALA A 16 -4.50 2.28 -3.91
C ALA A 16 -3.42 1.60 -4.73
N GLU A 17 -2.24 2.18 -4.73
CA GLU A 17 -1.09 1.63 -5.43
C GLU A 17 0.07 1.47 -4.47
N VAL A 18 0.68 0.30 -4.46
CA VAL A 18 1.91 0.03 -3.72
C VAL A 18 3.06 0.01 -4.72
N ARG A 19 4.07 0.82 -4.46
CA ARG A 19 5.26 0.88 -5.31
C ARG A 19 6.47 0.40 -4.51
N ILE A 20 7.24 -0.49 -5.12
CA ILE A 20 8.47 -1.00 -4.53
C ILE A 20 9.63 -0.63 -5.43
N THR A 21 10.60 0.05 -4.87
CA THR A 21 11.77 0.50 -5.61
C THR A 21 13.04 0.05 -4.91
N ASN A 22 14.12 -0.03 -5.67
CA ASN A 22 15.44 -0.29 -5.13
C ASN A 22 16.13 1.04 -4.83
N ASP A 23 16.77 1.10 -3.67
CA ASP A 23 17.59 2.24 -3.27
C ASP A 23 18.92 1.66 -2.83
N GLY A 24 19.81 1.40 -3.79
CA GLY A 24 21.05 0.70 -3.53
C GLY A 24 20.77 -0.73 -3.04
N PRO A 25 21.31 -1.10 -1.88
CA PRO A 25 21.07 -2.44 -1.34
C PRO A 25 19.71 -2.58 -0.65
N HIS A 26 18.92 -1.51 -0.60
CA HIS A 26 17.67 -1.50 0.14
C HIS A 26 16.47 -1.50 -0.79
N LEU A 27 15.39 -2.11 -0.31
CA LEU A 27 14.08 -2.00 -0.94
C LEU A 27 13.26 -0.98 -0.17
N VAL A 28 12.56 -0.12 -0.91
CA VAL A 28 11.71 0.91 -0.34
C VAL A 28 10.30 0.70 -0.87
N GLY A 29 9.34 0.60 0.04
CA GLY A 29 7.94 0.50 -0.31
C GLY A 29 7.21 1.79 0.00
N SER A 30 6.22 2.12 -0.81
CA SER A 30 5.33 3.25 -0.54
C SER A 30 3.94 2.90 -1.03
N ILE A 31 2.94 3.57 -0.47
CA ILE A 31 1.56 3.38 -0.86
C ILE A 31 0.92 4.72 -1.13
N ARG A 32 0.06 4.77 -2.13
CA ARG A 32 -0.67 5.98 -2.50
C ARG A 32 -2.14 5.64 -2.71
N ASP A 33 -3.01 6.43 -2.08
CA ASP A 33 -4.44 6.32 -2.31
C ASP A 33 -4.79 6.89 -3.68
N LEU A 34 -5.64 6.20 -4.43
CA LEU A 34 -6.02 6.59 -5.78
C LEU A 34 -7.42 7.20 -5.82
N GLY A 35 -7.77 7.97 -4.80
CA GLY A 35 -9.06 8.62 -4.73
C GLY A 35 -10.17 7.70 -4.22
N SER A 36 -9.83 6.82 -3.30
CA SER A 36 -10.80 5.87 -2.77
C SER A 36 -11.89 6.57 -1.96
N THR A 37 -13.08 5.96 -1.94
CA THR A 37 -14.20 6.46 -1.16
C THR A 37 -13.99 6.22 0.32
N ASN A 38 -13.50 5.05 0.69
CA ASN A 38 -13.38 4.64 2.09
C ASN A 38 -12.03 4.95 2.71
N GLY A 39 -11.06 5.34 1.90
CA GLY A 39 -9.74 5.70 2.38
C GLY A 39 -8.78 4.53 2.44
N THR A 40 -7.50 4.87 2.55
CA THR A 40 -6.41 3.93 2.73
C THR A 40 -5.77 4.25 4.08
N PHE A 41 -5.51 3.21 4.87
CA PHE A 41 -4.99 3.38 6.21
C PHE A 41 -3.69 2.59 6.38
N VAL A 42 -2.74 3.19 7.08
CA VAL A 42 -1.49 2.52 7.45
C VAL A 42 -1.37 2.65 8.97
N GLU A 43 -1.25 1.52 9.66
CA GLU A 43 -1.19 1.47 11.13
C GLU A 43 -2.33 2.23 11.78
N GLY A 44 -3.53 2.14 11.18
CA GLY A 44 -4.72 2.79 11.70
C GLY A 44 -4.87 4.25 11.35
N HIS A 45 -3.93 4.84 10.61
CA HIS A 45 -3.97 6.24 10.23
C HIS A 45 -4.33 6.39 8.76
N ARG A 46 -5.29 7.24 8.46
CA ARG A 46 -5.66 7.51 7.07
C ARG A 46 -4.55 8.28 6.39
N ILE A 47 -4.18 7.84 5.17
CA ILE A 47 -3.08 8.44 4.43
C ILE A 47 -3.52 8.79 3.01
N THR A 48 -2.82 9.72 2.38
CA THR A 48 -2.92 9.95 0.95
C THR A 48 -1.74 9.32 0.24
N SER A 49 -0.56 9.43 0.80
CA SER A 49 0.60 8.68 0.38
C SER A 49 1.55 8.55 1.56
N GLN A 50 2.25 7.44 1.63
CA GLN A 50 3.15 7.19 2.75
C GLN A 50 4.16 6.12 2.38
N ARG A 51 5.38 6.29 2.90
CA ARG A 51 6.39 5.25 2.82
C ARG A 51 6.00 4.13 3.79
N LEU A 52 6.16 2.90 3.32
CA LEU A 52 5.85 1.72 4.13
C LEU A 52 7.12 1.12 4.71
N ALA A 53 7.03 0.67 5.96
CA ALA A 53 8.09 -0.09 6.59
C ALA A 53 7.67 -1.56 6.65
N ASP A 54 8.67 -2.44 6.76
CA ASP A 54 8.39 -3.86 6.92
C ASP A 54 7.54 -4.07 8.19
N GLY A 55 6.45 -4.79 8.05
CA GLY A 55 5.55 -5.05 9.15
C GLY A 55 4.39 -4.07 9.30
N ASP A 56 4.33 -3.03 8.49
CA ASP A 56 3.22 -2.08 8.55
C ASP A 56 1.91 -2.74 8.15
N ARG A 57 0.86 -2.44 8.89
CA ARG A 57 -0.47 -2.94 8.58
C ARG A 57 -1.19 -1.95 7.68
N VAL A 58 -1.67 -2.43 6.54
CA VAL A 58 -2.35 -1.63 5.56
C VAL A 58 -3.79 -2.07 5.46
N THR A 59 -4.72 -1.11 5.45
CA THR A 59 -6.15 -1.38 5.29
C THR A 59 -6.66 -0.61 4.07
N VAL A 60 -7.27 -1.33 3.15
CA VAL A 60 -7.91 -0.76 1.97
C VAL A 60 -9.33 -1.31 1.91
N GLY A 61 -10.31 -0.42 2.10
CA GLY A 61 -11.70 -0.85 2.18
C GLY A 61 -11.91 -1.80 3.35
N ARG A 62 -12.33 -3.02 3.05
CA ARG A 62 -12.55 -4.04 4.08
C ARG A 62 -11.40 -5.03 4.20
N THR A 63 -10.34 -4.80 3.45
CA THR A 63 -9.21 -5.73 3.40
C THR A 63 -8.04 -5.15 4.17
N SER A 64 -7.45 -5.95 5.04
CA SER A 64 -6.24 -5.57 5.75
C SER A 64 -5.16 -6.60 5.46
N PHE A 65 -3.92 -6.12 5.31
CA PHE A 65 -2.79 -7.01 5.13
C PHE A 65 -1.56 -6.39 5.77
N THR A 66 -0.56 -7.21 6.04
CA THR A 66 0.70 -6.74 6.58
C THR A 66 1.71 -6.62 5.45
N PHE A 67 2.31 -5.44 5.32
CA PHE A 67 3.31 -5.20 4.29
C PHE A 67 4.63 -5.83 4.73
N ARG A 68 5.20 -6.67 3.87
CA ARG A 68 6.48 -7.30 4.13
C ARG A 68 7.41 -7.05 2.97
N LEU A 69 8.62 -6.63 3.28
CA LEU A 69 9.70 -6.56 2.30
C LEU A 69 10.41 -7.89 2.33
N GLY A 70 10.33 -8.62 1.23
CA GLY A 70 10.98 -9.91 1.15
C GLY A 70 12.49 -9.76 1.30
N ARG A 71 13.10 -10.64 2.08
CA ARG A 71 14.53 -10.68 2.24
C ARG A 71 14.99 -12.05 1.79
N GLY A 72 15.69 -12.02 0.71
CA GLY A 72 16.21 -13.25 0.14
C GLY A 72 17.26 -13.90 1.03
#